data_22a5355924324b8588ccc02a343a16ab
#
_entry.id   22a5355924324b8588ccc02a343a16ab
#
_cell.length_a   1.000
_cell.length_b   1.000
_cell.length_c   1.000
_cell.angle_alpha   90.00
_cell.angle_beta   90.00
_cell.angle_gamma   90.00
#
_symmetry.space_group_name_H-M   'P 1'
#
loop_
_entity.id
_entity.type
_entity.pdbx_description
1 polymer ?
#
loop_
_entity_poly.entity_id
_entity_poly.type
_entity_poly.pdbx_seq_one_letter_code
_entity_poly.pdbx_strand_id
1 'polypeptide(L)'
;MRIQFDGRFVEQISGIPGVGDIEVRKSIWAEIRFDEQLFEQFMELAYADGYYSSQGKSYEQMVEELKAFSEAGEYGCYVSTLDESYIEKYNTICYDTPVDLEAFRRGDIILLGTDTEYYAPNRTLVGKTLNLKADSEGSQELDFVVGGALCYRDYEEFGKRFDIGRRKFIGVVPDVIYVSEAGMKKLTETPYIYQIGVDVEDDSQLQTVHRKLLALNETLTKKEWEYKSVVSELEKFNQTNYSMNLIGNGAAVLLIMTGLINFVNVMLTSVIARKNEFAVMESIGTSKRQIGKMLVLEGGVYALVSTLLIMTLGNVFLMLVADAVPHLADYAKFEYPVALVICLILIIFVICLSVPAVVYRLISKETVIERLHDLGD
;
A
#
# COMPACT_ATOMS: atom_id res chain seq x y z
N MET A 1 -30.15 5.76 -13.01
CA MET A 1 -30.20 7.20 -13.30
C MET A 1 -28.82 7.73 -12.95
N ARG A 2 -27.96 7.94 -13.95
CA ARG A 2 -26.57 8.41 -13.74
C ARG A 2 -26.62 9.93 -13.53
N ILE A 3 -25.94 10.44 -12.50
CA ILE A 3 -25.84 11.88 -12.29
C ILE A 3 -24.82 12.41 -13.29
N GLN A 4 -25.23 13.26 -14.21
CA GLN A 4 -24.32 14.06 -15.02
C GLN A 4 -23.84 15.23 -14.17
N PHE A 5 -22.53 15.34 -13.91
CA PHE A 5 -21.99 16.61 -13.47
C PHE A 5 -22.20 17.64 -14.58
N ASP A 6 -22.83 18.70 -14.19
CA ASP A 6 -22.99 19.89 -15.01
C ASP A 6 -21.64 20.62 -15.09
N GLY A 7 -21.32 21.20 -16.23
CA GLY A 7 -20.13 22.05 -16.40
C GLY A 7 -19.98 23.14 -15.34
N ARG A 8 -21.11 23.59 -14.75
CA ARG A 8 -21.13 24.52 -13.62
C ARG A 8 -20.37 24.02 -12.38
N PHE A 9 -20.30 22.70 -12.15
CA PHE A 9 -19.55 22.17 -11.02
C PHE A 9 -18.04 22.32 -11.24
N VAL A 10 -17.57 22.11 -12.45
CA VAL A 10 -16.16 22.33 -12.84
C VAL A 10 -15.80 23.83 -12.71
N GLU A 11 -16.71 24.72 -13.12
CA GLU A 11 -16.53 26.17 -12.94
C GLU A 11 -16.46 26.58 -11.47
N GLN A 12 -17.25 25.94 -10.59
CA GLN A 12 -17.18 26.20 -9.15
C GLN A 12 -15.84 25.76 -8.56
N ILE A 13 -15.28 24.62 -9.02
CA ILE A 13 -13.96 24.16 -8.61
C ILE A 13 -12.89 25.14 -9.09
N SER A 14 -12.93 25.56 -10.37
CA SER A 14 -11.95 26.49 -10.93
C SER A 14 -11.97 27.86 -10.26
N GLY A 15 -13.11 28.26 -9.69
CA GLY A 15 -13.25 29.50 -8.90
C GLY A 15 -12.62 29.42 -7.49
N ILE A 16 -12.11 28.28 -7.05
CA ILE A 16 -11.51 28.15 -5.72
C ILE A 16 -10.06 28.67 -5.77
N PRO A 17 -9.72 29.71 -5.00
CA PRO A 17 -8.33 30.20 -4.96
C PRO A 17 -7.33 29.14 -4.51
N GLY A 18 -6.24 29.01 -5.28
CA GLY A 18 -5.20 28.01 -5.06
C GLY A 18 -5.41 26.70 -5.82
N VAL A 19 -6.49 26.57 -6.57
CA VAL A 19 -6.67 25.50 -7.55
C VAL A 19 -5.83 25.84 -8.78
N GLY A 20 -4.95 24.92 -9.16
CA GLY A 20 -4.17 24.96 -10.38
C GLY A 20 -4.90 24.28 -11.55
N ASP A 21 -4.26 23.28 -12.15
CA ASP A 21 -4.85 22.58 -13.29
C ASP A 21 -6.01 21.68 -12.86
N ILE A 22 -7.04 21.65 -13.71
CA ILE A 22 -8.21 20.78 -13.53
C ILE A 22 -8.29 19.82 -14.72
N GLU A 23 -8.17 18.53 -14.42
CA GLU A 23 -8.36 17.48 -15.40
C GLU A 23 -9.77 16.90 -15.28
N VAL A 24 -10.55 17.01 -16.37
CA VAL A 24 -11.90 16.44 -16.43
C VAL A 24 -11.90 15.21 -17.32
N ARG A 25 -12.13 14.04 -16.73
CA ARG A 25 -12.28 12.80 -17.49
C ARG A 25 -13.74 12.51 -17.71
N LYS A 26 -14.04 12.27 -18.97
CA LYS A 26 -15.37 11.87 -19.42
C LYS A 26 -15.37 10.38 -19.74
N SER A 27 -16.48 9.73 -19.53
CA SER A 27 -16.61 8.32 -19.82
C SER A 27 -17.99 7.99 -20.36
N ILE A 28 -18.06 6.90 -21.07
CA ILE A 28 -19.29 6.24 -21.54
C ILE A 28 -19.13 4.74 -21.40
N TRP A 29 -20.25 4.02 -21.38
CA TRP A 29 -20.22 2.60 -21.69
C TRP A 29 -20.34 2.43 -23.21
N ALA A 30 -19.53 1.55 -23.79
CA ALA A 30 -19.62 1.19 -25.18
C ALA A 30 -19.69 -0.33 -25.33
N GLU A 31 -20.63 -0.76 -26.14
CA GLU A 31 -20.72 -2.14 -26.64
C GLU A 31 -19.54 -2.39 -27.58
N ILE A 32 -18.93 -3.56 -27.47
CA ILE A 32 -17.89 -4.05 -28.38
C ILE A 32 -18.49 -5.20 -29.16
N ARG A 33 -18.34 -5.17 -30.48
CA ARG A 33 -18.73 -6.32 -31.30
C ARG A 33 -17.81 -7.50 -31.02
N PHE A 34 -18.37 -8.60 -30.55
CA PHE A 34 -17.61 -9.81 -30.21
C PHE A 34 -17.11 -10.48 -31.51
N ASP A 35 -15.82 -10.77 -31.55
CA ASP A 35 -15.14 -11.52 -32.58
C ASP A 35 -14.25 -12.57 -31.93
N GLU A 36 -14.57 -13.85 -32.10
CA GLU A 36 -13.87 -14.96 -31.47
C GLU A 36 -12.38 -15.02 -31.83
N GLN A 37 -12.03 -14.72 -33.09
CA GLN A 37 -10.64 -14.72 -33.54
C GLN A 37 -9.87 -13.51 -32.99
N LEU A 38 -10.55 -12.38 -32.83
CA LEU A 38 -9.94 -11.16 -32.34
C LEU A 38 -9.64 -11.27 -30.82
N PHE A 39 -10.54 -11.90 -30.04
CA PHE A 39 -10.44 -12.03 -28.60
C PHE A 39 -9.96 -13.39 -28.08
N GLU A 40 -9.40 -14.25 -28.95
CA GLU A 40 -8.96 -15.60 -28.62
C GLU A 40 -8.05 -15.62 -27.35
N GLN A 41 -7.02 -14.79 -27.30
CA GLN A 41 -6.09 -14.75 -26.15
C GLN A 41 -6.74 -14.26 -24.86
N PHE A 42 -7.73 -13.37 -24.95
CA PHE A 42 -8.50 -12.95 -23.78
C PHE A 42 -9.36 -14.09 -23.25
N MET A 43 -9.97 -14.86 -24.13
CA MET A 43 -10.79 -16.02 -23.77
C MET A 43 -9.96 -17.13 -23.14
N GLU A 44 -8.78 -17.41 -23.72
CA GLU A 44 -7.85 -18.41 -23.18
C GLU A 44 -7.42 -18.03 -21.76
N LEU A 45 -7.04 -16.78 -21.53
CA LEU A 45 -6.62 -16.29 -20.22
C LEU A 45 -7.78 -16.32 -19.22
N ALA A 46 -8.96 -15.82 -19.59
CA ALA A 46 -10.14 -15.82 -18.74
C ALA A 46 -10.60 -17.23 -18.35
N TYR A 47 -10.45 -18.20 -19.25
CA TYR A 47 -10.75 -19.59 -18.95
C TYR A 47 -9.69 -20.22 -18.04
N ALA A 48 -8.41 -19.90 -18.25
CA ALA A 48 -7.29 -20.35 -17.41
C ALA A 48 -7.38 -19.83 -15.98
N ASP A 49 -7.92 -18.62 -15.77
CA ASP A 49 -8.17 -18.05 -14.43
C ASP A 49 -9.17 -18.87 -13.58
N GLY A 50 -9.84 -19.84 -14.19
CA GLY A 50 -10.68 -20.81 -13.48
C GLY A 50 -12.08 -20.31 -13.11
N TYR A 51 -12.47 -19.08 -13.43
CA TYR A 51 -13.80 -18.55 -13.12
C TYR A 51 -14.92 -19.38 -13.77
N TYR A 52 -14.80 -19.66 -15.08
CA TYR A 52 -15.76 -20.45 -15.81
C TYR A 52 -15.71 -21.93 -15.46
N SER A 53 -14.52 -22.49 -15.33
CA SER A 53 -14.33 -23.91 -14.96
C SER A 53 -14.83 -24.22 -13.55
N SER A 54 -14.72 -23.27 -12.60
CA SER A 54 -15.30 -23.42 -11.25
C SER A 54 -16.83 -23.47 -11.22
N GLN A 55 -17.48 -22.95 -12.28
CA GLN A 55 -18.93 -23.04 -12.49
C GLN A 55 -19.33 -24.28 -13.28
N GLY A 56 -18.38 -25.16 -13.61
CA GLY A 56 -18.63 -26.37 -14.40
C GLY A 56 -18.84 -26.11 -15.89
N LYS A 57 -18.47 -24.92 -16.41
CA LYS A 57 -18.62 -24.56 -17.83
C LYS A 57 -17.38 -24.99 -18.63
N SER A 58 -17.60 -25.53 -19.84
CA SER A 58 -16.53 -25.76 -20.81
C SER A 58 -16.12 -24.47 -21.51
N TYR A 59 -15.00 -24.52 -22.23
CA TYR A 59 -14.54 -23.37 -23.03
C TYR A 59 -15.57 -22.98 -24.10
N GLU A 60 -16.16 -23.94 -24.79
CA GLU A 60 -17.20 -23.72 -25.80
C GLU A 60 -18.44 -23.05 -25.19
N GLN A 61 -18.86 -23.49 -24.01
CA GLN A 61 -19.99 -22.87 -23.29
C GLN A 61 -19.70 -21.42 -22.90
N MET A 62 -18.46 -21.11 -22.49
CA MET A 62 -18.04 -19.75 -22.27
C MET A 62 -18.14 -18.89 -23.54
N VAL A 63 -17.66 -19.40 -24.68
CA VAL A 63 -17.72 -18.69 -25.96
C VAL A 63 -19.16 -18.43 -26.38
N GLU A 64 -20.06 -19.42 -26.23
CA GLU A 64 -21.50 -19.26 -26.53
C GLU A 64 -22.14 -18.19 -25.64
N GLU A 65 -21.78 -18.15 -24.34
CA GLU A 65 -22.27 -17.15 -23.41
C GLU A 65 -21.80 -15.73 -23.80
N LEU A 66 -20.54 -15.57 -24.19
CA LEU A 66 -20.00 -14.30 -24.65
C LEU A 66 -20.69 -13.82 -25.94
N LYS A 67 -20.98 -14.71 -26.86
CA LYS A 67 -21.79 -14.39 -28.06
C LYS A 67 -23.18 -13.90 -27.67
N ALA A 68 -23.82 -14.58 -26.74
CA ALA A 68 -25.16 -14.19 -26.25
C ALA A 68 -25.11 -12.80 -25.56
N PHE A 69 -24.08 -12.50 -24.76
CA PHE A 69 -23.90 -11.17 -24.18
C PHE A 69 -23.70 -10.09 -25.26
N SER A 70 -22.94 -10.40 -26.31
CA SER A 70 -22.76 -9.46 -27.43
C SER A 70 -24.08 -9.19 -28.17
N GLU A 71 -24.88 -10.22 -28.43
CA GLU A 71 -26.19 -10.09 -29.07
C GLU A 71 -27.18 -9.31 -28.17
N ALA A 72 -27.05 -9.40 -26.86
CA ALA A 72 -27.85 -8.65 -25.89
C ALA A 72 -27.38 -7.21 -25.69
N GLY A 73 -26.26 -6.78 -26.31
CA GLY A 73 -25.65 -5.47 -26.08
C GLY A 73 -24.97 -5.32 -24.71
N GLU A 74 -24.68 -6.44 -24.06
CA GLU A 74 -24.04 -6.45 -22.71
C GLU A 74 -22.54 -6.69 -22.77
N TYR A 75 -21.99 -7.00 -23.95
CA TYR A 75 -20.55 -7.19 -24.15
C TYR A 75 -19.88 -5.86 -24.50
N GLY A 76 -19.11 -5.32 -23.57
CA GLY A 76 -18.49 -4.02 -23.77
C GLY A 76 -17.63 -3.59 -22.58
N CYS A 77 -17.12 -2.38 -22.66
CA CYS A 77 -16.30 -1.78 -21.61
C CYS A 77 -16.53 -0.27 -21.50
N TYR A 78 -15.90 0.32 -20.50
CA TYR A 78 -15.87 1.79 -20.39
C TYR A 78 -14.89 2.39 -21.40
N VAL A 79 -15.35 3.43 -22.10
CA VAL A 79 -14.52 4.29 -22.94
C VAL A 79 -14.36 5.61 -22.21
N SER A 80 -13.14 6.03 -21.96
CA SER A 80 -12.82 7.22 -21.19
C SER A 80 -11.88 8.15 -21.95
N THR A 81 -12.01 9.45 -21.74
CA THR A 81 -11.05 10.41 -22.29
C THR A 81 -9.72 10.30 -21.57
N LEU A 82 -8.63 10.50 -22.32
CA LEU A 82 -7.27 10.57 -21.81
C LEU A 82 -6.60 11.85 -22.32
N ASP A 83 -5.91 12.55 -21.44
CA ASP A 83 -5.14 13.72 -21.79
C ASP A 83 -3.85 13.33 -22.56
N GLU A 84 -3.47 14.18 -23.51
CA GLU A 84 -2.31 13.94 -24.39
C GLU A 84 -0.99 13.87 -23.65
N SER A 85 -0.85 14.61 -22.57
CA SER A 85 0.36 14.65 -21.74
C SER A 85 0.73 13.27 -21.17
N TYR A 86 -0.26 12.40 -20.96
CA TYR A 86 -0.02 11.01 -20.56
C TYR A 86 0.61 10.20 -21.67
N ILE A 87 0.20 10.44 -22.92
CA ILE A 87 0.74 9.72 -24.09
C ILE A 87 2.16 10.20 -24.39
N GLU A 88 2.41 11.50 -24.27
CA GLU A 88 3.75 12.07 -24.40
C GLU A 88 4.70 11.42 -23.40
N LYS A 89 4.28 11.33 -22.12
CA LYS A 89 5.03 10.68 -21.08
C LYS A 89 5.22 9.19 -21.33
N TYR A 90 4.15 8.48 -21.72
CA TYR A 90 4.22 7.07 -22.11
C TYR A 90 5.25 6.85 -23.20
N ASN A 91 5.25 7.65 -24.26
CA ASN A 91 6.18 7.54 -25.37
C ASN A 91 7.62 7.81 -24.98
N THR A 92 7.89 8.55 -23.90
CA THR A 92 9.28 8.73 -23.38
C THR A 92 9.78 7.52 -22.62
N ILE A 93 8.89 6.67 -22.13
CA ILE A 93 9.22 5.49 -21.31
C ILE A 93 9.19 4.22 -22.17
N CYS A 94 8.21 4.11 -23.08
CA CYS A 94 7.96 2.93 -23.90
C CYS A 94 8.49 3.11 -25.33
N TYR A 95 9.73 2.65 -25.56
CA TYR A 95 10.38 2.83 -26.87
C TYR A 95 9.92 1.85 -27.94
N ASP A 96 9.39 0.69 -27.54
CA ASP A 96 9.11 -0.42 -28.46
C ASP A 96 7.87 -0.22 -29.31
N THR A 97 6.88 0.50 -28.81
CA THR A 97 5.61 0.77 -29.51
C THR A 97 5.09 2.17 -29.15
N PRO A 98 5.72 3.24 -29.66
CA PRO A 98 5.23 4.58 -29.40
C PRO A 98 3.84 4.77 -30.04
N VAL A 99 2.96 5.45 -29.31
CA VAL A 99 1.64 5.81 -29.78
C VAL A 99 1.74 7.03 -30.70
N ASP A 100 1.06 7.00 -31.85
CA ASP A 100 0.93 8.16 -32.72
C ASP A 100 0.01 9.22 -32.08
N LEU A 101 0.64 10.24 -31.51
CA LEU A 101 -0.06 11.30 -30.79
C LEU A 101 -1.01 12.11 -31.70
N GLU A 102 -0.62 12.34 -32.95
CA GLU A 102 -1.45 13.10 -33.89
C GLU A 102 -2.68 12.30 -34.32
N ALA A 103 -2.52 10.99 -34.57
CA ALA A 103 -3.65 10.11 -34.86
C ALA A 103 -4.60 10.01 -33.64
N PHE A 104 -4.05 9.94 -32.41
CA PHE A 104 -4.85 9.94 -31.20
C PHE A 104 -5.62 11.26 -31.04
N ARG A 105 -4.93 12.40 -31.20
CA ARG A 105 -5.54 13.75 -31.09
C ARG A 105 -6.71 13.92 -32.05
N ARG A 106 -6.60 13.41 -33.28
CA ARG A 106 -7.71 13.44 -34.25
C ARG A 106 -8.84 12.45 -33.94
N GLY A 107 -8.64 11.56 -32.97
CA GLY A 107 -9.59 10.49 -32.63
C GLY A 107 -9.67 9.39 -33.70
N ASP A 108 -8.56 9.14 -34.41
CA ASP A 108 -8.48 8.09 -35.45
C ASP A 108 -8.08 6.74 -34.79
N ILE A 109 -7.43 6.77 -33.66
CA ILE A 109 -7.00 5.60 -32.90
C ILE A 109 -7.51 5.64 -31.46
N ILE A 110 -7.64 4.46 -30.87
CA ILE A 110 -7.96 4.24 -29.45
C ILE A 110 -6.79 3.54 -28.77
N LEU A 111 -6.72 3.66 -27.45
CA LEU A 111 -5.72 2.96 -26.64
C LEU A 111 -6.42 2.02 -25.67
N LEU A 112 -5.83 0.86 -25.45
CA LEU A 112 -6.36 -0.12 -24.50
C LEU A 112 -5.61 0.01 -23.18
N GLY A 113 -6.32 0.14 -22.09
CA GLY A 113 -5.76 0.19 -20.75
C GLY A 113 -6.04 -1.09 -20.00
N THR A 114 -5.05 -1.59 -19.25
CA THR A 114 -5.19 -2.85 -18.55
C THR A 114 -4.20 -3.00 -17.40
N ASP A 115 -4.48 -3.97 -16.54
CA ASP A 115 -3.54 -4.49 -15.55
C ASP A 115 -2.47 -5.39 -16.21
N THR A 116 -1.43 -5.76 -15.48
CA THR A 116 -0.28 -6.53 -15.97
C THR A 116 -0.69 -7.85 -16.61
N GLU A 117 -1.68 -8.51 -16.05
CA GLU A 117 -2.15 -9.83 -16.44
C GLU A 117 -2.71 -9.86 -17.87
N TYR A 118 -3.47 -8.83 -18.26
CA TYR A 118 -4.11 -8.69 -19.57
C TYR A 118 -3.29 -7.84 -20.56
N TYR A 119 -2.08 -7.43 -20.20
CA TYR A 119 -1.27 -6.61 -21.09
C TYR A 119 -0.87 -7.32 -22.38
N ALA A 120 -0.46 -8.59 -22.28
CA ALA A 120 -0.10 -9.37 -23.46
C ALA A 120 -1.28 -9.55 -24.44
N PRO A 121 -2.48 -9.97 -24.01
CA PRO A 121 -3.66 -9.99 -24.88
C PRO A 121 -3.99 -8.63 -25.51
N ASN A 122 -3.94 -7.53 -24.75
CA ASN A 122 -4.18 -6.18 -25.28
C ASN A 122 -3.20 -5.81 -26.40
N ARG A 123 -1.93 -6.18 -26.27
CA ARG A 123 -0.92 -5.93 -27.32
C ARG A 123 -1.22 -6.64 -28.61
N THR A 124 -1.91 -7.78 -28.61
CA THR A 124 -2.27 -8.49 -29.85
C THR A 124 -3.34 -7.77 -30.66
N LEU A 125 -4.05 -6.84 -30.02
CA LEU A 125 -5.06 -6.00 -30.66
C LEU A 125 -4.46 -4.76 -31.34
N VAL A 126 -3.22 -4.38 -31.02
CA VAL A 126 -2.59 -3.19 -31.60
C VAL A 126 -2.49 -3.33 -33.12
N GLY A 127 -2.94 -2.31 -33.85
CA GLY A 127 -3.07 -2.29 -35.29
C GLY A 127 -4.33 -2.95 -35.83
N LYS A 128 -5.13 -3.61 -34.99
CA LYS A 128 -6.43 -4.18 -35.38
C LYS A 128 -7.55 -3.16 -35.18
N THR A 129 -8.69 -3.42 -35.77
CA THR A 129 -9.88 -2.57 -35.68
C THR A 129 -10.86 -3.16 -34.68
N LEU A 130 -11.32 -2.32 -33.75
CA LEU A 130 -12.43 -2.61 -32.84
C LEU A 130 -13.66 -1.83 -33.25
N ASN A 131 -14.79 -2.51 -33.32
CA ASN A 131 -16.09 -1.90 -33.54
C ASN A 131 -16.72 -1.55 -32.19
N LEU A 132 -17.02 -0.26 -32.00
CA LEU A 132 -17.58 0.29 -30.76
C LEU A 132 -18.92 0.98 -31.04
N LYS A 133 -19.88 0.79 -30.14
CA LYS A 133 -21.16 1.47 -30.15
C LYS A 133 -21.47 2.02 -28.77
N ALA A 134 -21.65 3.34 -28.68
CA ALA A 134 -21.97 4.00 -27.43
C ALA A 134 -23.38 3.58 -26.93
N ASP A 135 -23.52 3.38 -25.60
CA ASP A 135 -24.83 3.13 -24.96
C ASP A 135 -25.61 4.43 -24.85
N SER A 136 -26.03 4.97 -26.01
CA SER A 136 -26.88 6.15 -26.11
C SER A 136 -27.85 5.99 -27.27
N GLU A 137 -29.09 6.54 -27.11
CA GLU A 137 -30.10 6.47 -28.17
C GLU A 137 -29.58 7.10 -29.47
N GLY A 138 -29.68 6.36 -30.57
CA GLY A 138 -29.26 6.80 -31.89
C GLY A 138 -27.76 6.68 -32.18
N SER A 139 -26.96 6.08 -31.28
CA SER A 139 -25.55 5.83 -31.54
C SER A 139 -25.35 4.84 -32.71
N GLN A 140 -24.34 5.13 -33.54
CA GLN A 140 -23.93 4.26 -34.62
C GLN A 140 -22.72 3.43 -34.20
N GLU A 141 -22.57 2.26 -34.82
CA GLU A 141 -21.34 1.48 -34.73
C GLU A 141 -20.22 2.21 -35.46
N LEU A 142 -19.07 2.35 -34.82
CA LEU A 142 -17.89 3.02 -35.34
C LEU A 142 -16.67 2.11 -35.22
N ASP A 143 -15.87 2.13 -36.26
CA ASP A 143 -14.63 1.39 -36.31
C ASP A 143 -13.47 2.26 -35.85
N PHE A 144 -12.68 1.76 -34.89
CA PHE A 144 -11.48 2.41 -34.38
C PHE A 144 -10.28 1.50 -34.48
N VAL A 145 -9.16 2.04 -34.94
CA VAL A 145 -7.88 1.31 -34.93
C VAL A 145 -7.27 1.37 -33.54
N VAL A 146 -6.82 0.24 -33.01
CA VAL A 146 -6.08 0.19 -31.74
C VAL A 146 -4.66 0.68 -31.98
N GLY A 147 -4.33 1.85 -31.47
CA GLY A 147 -3.03 2.49 -31.64
C GLY A 147 -2.00 2.11 -30.58
N GLY A 148 -2.41 1.50 -29.48
CA GLY A 148 -1.50 1.09 -28.41
C GLY A 148 -2.21 0.41 -27.24
N ALA A 149 -1.40 -0.23 -26.38
CA ALA A 149 -1.84 -0.83 -25.13
C ALA A 149 -1.04 -0.24 -23.97
N LEU A 150 -1.73 0.24 -22.93
CA LEU A 150 -1.16 0.85 -21.75
C LEU A 150 -1.26 -0.13 -20.58
N CYS A 151 -0.13 -0.39 -19.90
CA CYS A 151 -0.09 -1.17 -18.66
C CYS A 151 0.10 -0.25 -17.46
N TYR A 152 -0.76 -0.37 -16.44
CA TYR A 152 -0.73 0.55 -15.29
C TYR A 152 0.36 0.25 -14.28
N ARG A 153 0.83 -1.00 -14.20
CA ARG A 153 1.82 -1.41 -13.19
C ARG A 153 3.24 -1.03 -13.51
N ASP A 154 3.59 -0.92 -14.77
CA ASP A 154 4.97 -0.65 -15.18
C ASP A 154 5.39 0.80 -14.90
N TYR A 155 4.44 1.65 -14.49
CA TYR A 155 4.65 3.07 -14.29
C TYR A 155 4.06 3.56 -12.97
N GLU A 156 4.89 3.62 -11.93
CA GLU A 156 4.51 4.14 -10.60
C GLU A 156 3.81 5.51 -10.66
N GLU A 157 4.18 6.34 -11.62
CA GLU A 157 3.56 7.65 -11.83
C GLU A 157 2.20 7.58 -12.54
N PHE A 158 1.95 6.57 -13.37
CA PHE A 158 0.63 6.36 -13.98
C PHE A 158 -0.35 5.76 -12.97
N GLY A 159 0.06 4.81 -12.14
CA GLY A 159 -0.81 4.14 -11.17
C GLY A 159 -1.47 5.06 -10.15
N LYS A 160 -0.87 6.21 -9.84
CA LYS A 160 -1.41 7.19 -8.89
C LYS A 160 -2.55 8.06 -9.44
N ARG A 161 -2.60 8.25 -10.76
CA ARG A 161 -3.62 9.11 -11.43
C ARG A 161 -4.69 8.31 -12.17
N PHE A 162 -4.45 7.04 -12.46
CA PHE A 162 -5.37 6.15 -13.17
C PHE A 162 -6.16 5.26 -12.19
N ASP A 163 -6.89 5.84 -11.24
CA ASP A 163 -7.87 5.08 -10.48
C ASP A 163 -9.11 4.86 -11.37
N ILE A 164 -8.98 3.90 -12.28
CA ILE A 164 -10.12 3.39 -13.01
C ILE A 164 -10.87 2.54 -11.99
N GLY A 165 -12.04 2.98 -11.61
CA GLY A 165 -12.89 2.22 -10.72
C GLY A 165 -12.97 0.79 -11.21
N ARG A 166 -12.24 -0.10 -10.57
CA ARG A 166 -12.12 -1.50 -10.89
C ARG A 166 -13.49 -2.16 -10.75
N ARG A 167 -14.30 -2.10 -11.79
CA ARG A 167 -15.29 -3.14 -11.98
C ARG A 167 -14.56 -4.25 -12.72
N LYS A 168 -14.15 -5.31 -12.01
CA LYS A 168 -13.80 -6.58 -12.62
C LYS A 168 -14.98 -7.01 -13.49
N PHE A 169 -14.96 -6.58 -14.72
CA PHE A 169 -15.74 -7.27 -15.72
C PHE A 169 -14.99 -8.57 -16.02
N ILE A 170 -15.74 -9.64 -16.21
CA ILE A 170 -15.25 -10.99 -16.45
C ILE A 170 -14.30 -10.93 -17.66
N GLY A 171 -13.06 -10.73 -17.42
CA GLY A 171 -11.82 -10.74 -18.15
C GLY A 171 -11.70 -11.04 -19.64
N VAL A 172 -12.72 -10.82 -20.45
CA VAL A 172 -12.71 -11.16 -21.89
C VAL A 172 -12.71 -9.91 -22.79
N VAL A 173 -12.65 -8.72 -22.19
CA VAL A 173 -12.54 -7.43 -22.89
C VAL A 173 -11.44 -6.59 -22.27
N PRO A 174 -10.90 -5.59 -22.94
CA PRO A 174 -10.05 -4.59 -22.32
C PRO A 174 -10.73 -3.96 -21.09
N ASP A 175 -9.97 -3.70 -20.03
CA ASP A 175 -10.54 -3.09 -18.79
C ASP A 175 -11.13 -1.71 -19.08
N VAL A 176 -10.47 -0.96 -19.95
CA VAL A 176 -10.89 0.36 -20.38
C VAL A 176 -10.32 0.66 -21.77
N ILE A 177 -11.06 1.44 -22.53
CA ILE A 177 -10.61 2.04 -23.78
C ILE A 177 -10.40 3.53 -23.58
N TYR A 178 -9.26 4.05 -24.01
CA TYR A 178 -8.98 5.47 -23.98
C TYR A 178 -9.11 6.09 -25.36
N VAL A 179 -9.73 7.24 -25.36
CA VAL A 179 -9.92 8.07 -26.57
C VAL A 179 -9.53 9.52 -26.28
N SER A 180 -9.21 10.28 -27.32
CA SER A 180 -9.10 11.74 -27.21
C SER A 180 -10.49 12.38 -27.06
N GLU A 181 -10.51 13.68 -26.73
CA GLU A 181 -11.77 14.46 -26.77
C GLU A 181 -12.45 14.41 -28.15
N ALA A 182 -11.67 14.41 -29.24
CA ALA A 182 -12.21 14.26 -30.57
C ALA A 182 -12.80 12.86 -30.81
N GLY A 183 -12.12 11.81 -30.32
CA GLY A 183 -12.62 10.44 -30.37
C GLY A 183 -13.92 10.27 -29.56
N MET A 184 -13.99 10.86 -28.36
CA MET A 184 -15.20 10.85 -27.55
C MET A 184 -16.39 11.53 -28.26
N LYS A 185 -16.16 12.68 -28.91
CA LYS A 185 -17.19 13.36 -29.69
C LYS A 185 -17.70 12.58 -30.90
N LYS A 186 -16.87 11.70 -31.49
CA LYS A 186 -17.33 10.78 -32.55
C LYS A 186 -18.32 9.76 -31.99
N LEU A 187 -18.11 9.29 -30.75
CA LEU A 187 -18.93 8.28 -30.09
C LEU A 187 -20.23 8.83 -29.51
N THR A 188 -20.17 10.00 -28.88
CA THR A 188 -21.34 10.62 -28.24
C THR A 188 -21.16 12.12 -28.02
N GLU A 189 -22.28 12.85 -28.05
CA GLU A 189 -22.32 14.29 -27.69
C GLU A 189 -22.49 14.50 -26.18
N THR A 190 -22.92 13.47 -25.43
CA THR A 190 -23.31 13.58 -24.03
C THR A 190 -22.56 12.57 -23.14
N PRO A 191 -21.21 12.60 -23.09
CA PRO A 191 -20.46 11.78 -22.17
C PRO A 191 -20.70 12.26 -20.73
N TYR A 192 -20.67 11.35 -19.75
CA TYR A 192 -20.71 11.74 -18.34
C TYR A 192 -19.30 12.00 -17.80
N ILE A 193 -19.17 12.95 -16.89
CA ILE A 193 -17.92 13.19 -16.18
C ILE A 193 -17.74 12.04 -15.19
N TYR A 194 -16.64 11.32 -15.33
CA TYR A 194 -16.27 10.18 -14.49
C TYR A 194 -15.37 10.59 -13.34
N GLN A 195 -14.41 11.47 -13.62
CA GLN A 195 -13.42 11.93 -12.66
C GLN A 195 -13.07 13.39 -12.90
N ILE A 196 -12.86 14.12 -11.81
CA ILE A 196 -12.30 15.46 -11.82
C ILE A 196 -11.02 15.41 -10.97
N GLY A 197 -9.86 15.55 -11.62
CA GLY A 197 -8.58 15.74 -10.97
C GLY A 197 -8.35 17.23 -10.73
N VAL A 198 -7.87 17.59 -9.55
CA VAL A 198 -7.58 18.97 -9.18
C VAL A 198 -6.16 19.03 -8.66
N ASP A 199 -5.30 19.76 -9.33
CA ASP A 199 -3.97 20.08 -8.85
C ASP A 199 -4.01 21.39 -8.05
N VAL A 200 -3.10 21.55 -7.11
CA VAL A 200 -2.98 22.75 -6.27
C VAL A 200 -1.74 23.52 -6.69
N GLU A 201 -1.87 24.84 -6.88
CA GLU A 201 -0.75 25.67 -7.35
C GLU A 201 0.46 25.68 -6.41
N ASP A 202 0.20 25.60 -5.08
CA ASP A 202 1.23 25.63 -4.04
C ASP A 202 0.83 24.70 -2.88
N ASP A 203 1.75 23.86 -2.44
CA ASP A 203 1.55 22.92 -1.33
C ASP A 203 1.08 23.61 -0.04
N SER A 204 1.46 24.87 0.16
CA SER A 204 1.00 25.66 1.31
C SER A 204 -0.53 25.92 1.31
N GLN A 205 -1.16 25.84 0.15
CA GLN A 205 -2.60 26.05 -0.04
C GLN A 205 -3.40 24.74 0.02
N LEU A 206 -2.71 23.58 0.02
CA LEU A 206 -3.33 22.27 -0.04
C LEU A 206 -4.44 22.08 1.00
N GLN A 207 -4.21 22.45 2.26
CA GLN A 207 -5.21 22.34 3.33
C GLN A 207 -6.43 23.27 3.10
N THR A 208 -6.21 24.44 2.50
CA THR A 208 -7.27 25.40 2.25
C THR A 208 -8.14 24.95 1.08
N VAL A 209 -7.52 24.49 -0.01
CA VAL A 209 -8.20 23.93 -1.17
C VAL A 209 -8.98 22.69 -0.76
N HIS A 210 -8.33 21.76 -0.01
CA HIS A 210 -8.97 20.55 0.51
C HIS A 210 -10.28 20.87 1.26
N ARG A 211 -10.25 21.79 2.22
CA ARG A 211 -11.45 22.16 3.00
C ARG A 211 -12.58 22.73 2.12
N LYS A 212 -12.24 23.53 1.11
CA LYS A 212 -13.24 24.11 0.20
C LYS A 212 -13.84 23.05 -0.73
N LEU A 213 -13.00 22.15 -1.26
CA LEU A 213 -13.46 21.01 -2.08
C LEU A 213 -14.34 20.05 -1.27
N LEU A 214 -13.96 19.78 -0.02
CA LEU A 214 -14.76 18.94 0.87
C LEU A 214 -16.14 19.57 1.14
N ALA A 215 -16.17 20.88 1.46
CA ALA A 215 -17.41 21.60 1.65
C ALA A 215 -18.29 21.61 0.38
N LEU A 216 -17.68 21.76 -0.80
CA LEU A 216 -18.40 21.67 -2.07
C LEU A 216 -18.96 20.26 -2.30
N ASN A 217 -18.18 19.21 -2.00
CA ASN A 217 -18.62 17.84 -2.08
C ASN A 217 -19.81 17.51 -1.15
N GLU A 218 -19.85 18.12 0.04
CA GLU A 218 -20.98 17.96 0.98
C GLU A 218 -22.29 18.59 0.47
N THR A 219 -22.22 19.55 -0.44
CA THR A 219 -23.42 20.15 -1.07
C THR A 219 -24.07 19.24 -2.10
N LEU A 220 -23.37 18.19 -2.55
CA LEU A 220 -23.90 17.22 -3.49
C LEU A 220 -24.91 16.32 -2.80
N THR A 221 -26.16 16.39 -3.25
CA THR A 221 -27.32 15.71 -2.64
C THR A 221 -27.32 14.18 -2.77
N LYS A 222 -26.42 13.63 -3.59
CA LYS A 222 -26.27 12.17 -3.77
C LYS A 222 -24.83 11.76 -3.56
N LYS A 223 -24.61 10.85 -2.61
CA LYS A 223 -23.30 10.22 -2.31
C LYS A 223 -22.84 9.19 -3.37
N GLU A 224 -23.00 9.49 -4.63
CA GLU A 224 -22.53 8.60 -5.72
C GLU A 224 -21.07 8.92 -6.12
N TRP A 225 -20.46 9.95 -5.48
CA TRP A 225 -19.10 10.39 -5.72
C TRP A 225 -18.22 10.15 -4.51
N GLU A 226 -17.05 9.64 -4.77
CA GLU A 226 -16.01 9.50 -3.77
C GLU A 226 -15.03 10.68 -3.91
N TYR A 227 -14.88 11.44 -2.84
CA TYR A 227 -13.86 12.48 -2.73
C TYR A 227 -12.59 11.87 -2.13
N LYS A 228 -11.51 11.91 -2.90
CA LYS A 228 -10.18 11.49 -2.44
C LYS A 228 -9.23 12.69 -2.49
N SER A 229 -8.47 12.91 -1.45
CA SER A 229 -7.42 13.92 -1.45
C SER A 229 -6.17 13.39 -0.74
N VAL A 230 -5.01 13.91 -1.12
CA VAL A 230 -3.74 13.61 -0.46
C VAL A 230 -3.84 13.88 1.05
N VAL A 231 -4.53 14.96 1.45
CA VAL A 231 -4.74 15.30 2.86
C VAL A 231 -5.52 14.21 3.58
N SER A 232 -6.67 13.78 3.03
CA SER A 232 -7.51 12.76 3.66
C SER A 232 -6.82 11.38 3.70
N GLU A 233 -6.05 11.04 2.68
CA GLU A 233 -5.30 9.78 2.67
C GLU A 233 -4.12 9.80 3.66
N LEU A 234 -3.41 10.94 3.78
CA LEU A 234 -2.37 11.12 4.80
C LEU A 234 -2.94 11.07 6.23
N GLU A 235 -4.12 11.65 6.45
CA GLU A 235 -4.79 11.57 7.76
C GLU A 235 -5.17 10.13 8.11
N LYS A 236 -5.76 9.40 7.19
CA LYS A 236 -6.08 7.97 7.38
C LYS A 236 -4.81 7.14 7.62
N PHE A 237 -3.77 7.38 6.82
CA PHE A 237 -2.49 6.70 6.96
C PHE A 237 -1.87 6.98 8.34
N ASN A 238 -1.83 8.24 8.77
CA ASN A 238 -1.32 8.63 10.08
C ASN A 238 -2.13 8.04 11.22
N GLN A 239 -3.47 8.01 11.10
CA GLN A 239 -4.35 7.40 12.10
C GLN A 239 -4.14 5.89 12.21
N THR A 240 -4.00 5.20 11.07
CA THR A 240 -3.71 3.76 11.02
C THR A 240 -2.34 3.46 11.62
N ASN A 241 -1.32 4.21 11.23
CA ASN A 241 0.04 4.08 11.78
C ASN A 241 0.09 4.37 13.28
N TYR A 242 -0.63 5.39 13.75
CA TYR A 242 -0.73 5.68 15.18
C TYR A 242 -1.31 4.49 15.95
N SER A 243 -2.40 3.91 15.46
CA SER A 243 -3.03 2.74 16.07
C SER A 243 -2.11 1.51 16.06
N MET A 244 -1.45 1.24 14.95
CA MET A 244 -0.46 0.15 14.86
C MET A 244 0.74 0.36 15.78
N ASN A 245 1.26 1.59 15.83
CA ASN A 245 2.35 1.96 16.74
C ASN A 245 1.94 1.84 18.21
N LEU A 246 0.72 2.21 18.57
CA LEU A 246 0.22 2.08 19.93
C LEU A 246 0.16 0.61 20.38
N ILE A 247 -0.37 -0.27 19.53
CA ILE A 247 -0.44 -1.71 19.81
C ILE A 247 0.97 -2.31 19.85
N GLY A 248 1.81 -2.02 18.87
CA GLY A 248 3.18 -2.53 18.80
C GLY A 248 4.04 -2.08 19.97
N ASN A 249 4.00 -0.79 20.31
CA ASN A 249 4.74 -0.23 21.45
C ASN A 249 4.19 -0.77 22.78
N GLY A 250 2.86 -0.93 22.91
CA GLY A 250 2.25 -1.54 24.08
C GLY A 250 2.73 -2.98 24.29
N ALA A 251 2.73 -3.80 23.25
CA ALA A 251 3.28 -5.15 23.31
C ALA A 251 4.77 -5.17 23.64
N ALA A 252 5.57 -4.28 23.07
CA ALA A 252 7.00 -4.15 23.33
C ALA A 252 7.26 -3.81 24.82
N VAL A 253 6.50 -2.87 25.38
CA VAL A 253 6.60 -2.50 26.82
C VAL A 253 6.28 -3.71 27.70
N LEU A 254 5.22 -4.47 27.42
CA LEU A 254 4.88 -5.67 28.18
C LEU A 254 6.00 -6.72 28.10
N LEU A 255 6.61 -6.94 26.96
CA LEU A 255 7.73 -7.86 26.80
C LEU A 255 8.96 -7.40 27.58
N ILE A 256 9.29 -6.09 27.54
CA ILE A 256 10.39 -5.51 28.31
C ILE A 256 10.13 -5.68 29.82
N MET A 257 8.93 -5.40 30.29
CA MET A 257 8.56 -5.58 31.70
C MET A 257 8.67 -7.04 32.15
N THR A 258 8.18 -7.96 31.33
CA THR A 258 8.28 -9.41 31.60
C THR A 258 9.74 -9.86 31.64
N GLY A 259 10.56 -9.42 30.68
CA GLY A 259 11.99 -9.69 30.65
C GLY A 259 12.73 -9.12 31.86
N LEU A 260 12.39 -7.89 32.27
CA LEU A 260 12.97 -7.26 33.47
C LEU A 260 12.63 -8.02 34.75
N ILE A 261 11.35 -8.38 34.93
CA ILE A 261 10.91 -9.17 36.11
C ILE A 261 11.64 -10.50 36.15
N ASN A 262 11.75 -11.19 35.01
CA ASN A 262 12.46 -12.47 34.92
C ASN A 262 13.95 -12.30 35.26
N PHE A 263 14.60 -11.26 34.73
CA PHE A 263 16.00 -10.96 35.05
C PHE A 263 16.21 -10.65 36.51
N VAL A 264 15.34 -9.86 37.14
CA VAL A 264 15.36 -9.57 38.58
C VAL A 264 15.23 -10.86 39.40
N ASN A 265 14.29 -11.74 39.04
CA ASN A 265 14.10 -13.04 39.74
C ASN A 265 15.33 -13.93 39.62
N VAL A 266 15.97 -14.04 38.43
CA VAL A 266 17.19 -14.80 38.25
C VAL A 266 18.32 -14.25 39.09
N MET A 267 18.50 -12.91 39.13
CA MET A 267 19.53 -12.26 39.92
C MET A 267 19.27 -12.42 41.44
N LEU A 268 18.01 -12.26 41.89
CA LEU A 268 17.63 -12.47 43.26
C LEU A 268 17.96 -13.89 43.75
N THR A 269 17.55 -14.88 42.96
CA THR A 269 17.81 -16.31 43.25
C THR A 269 19.30 -16.60 43.27
N SER A 270 20.08 -16.08 42.30
CA SER A 270 21.54 -16.25 42.25
C SER A 270 22.23 -15.67 43.46
N VAL A 271 21.85 -14.46 43.88
CA VAL A 271 22.44 -13.80 45.06
C VAL A 271 22.05 -14.52 46.37
N ILE A 272 20.80 -14.96 46.51
CA ILE A 272 20.34 -15.72 47.71
C ILE A 272 21.05 -17.07 47.78
N ALA A 273 21.15 -17.81 46.70
CA ALA A 273 21.84 -19.10 46.66
C ALA A 273 23.31 -19.03 47.07
N ARG A 274 23.96 -17.88 46.80
CA ARG A 274 25.39 -17.63 47.11
C ARG A 274 25.58 -16.83 48.37
N LYS A 275 24.52 -16.63 49.19
CA LYS A 275 24.55 -15.85 50.45
C LYS A 275 25.66 -16.34 51.38
N ASN A 276 25.83 -17.66 51.53
CA ASN A 276 26.83 -18.28 52.37
C ASN A 276 28.25 -18.06 51.85
N GLU A 277 28.46 -18.15 50.52
CA GLU A 277 29.76 -17.86 49.90
C GLU A 277 30.20 -16.42 50.18
N PHE A 278 29.27 -15.46 50.09
CA PHE A 278 29.54 -14.07 50.37
C PHE A 278 29.87 -13.82 51.83
N ALA A 279 29.20 -14.53 52.77
CA ALA A 279 29.51 -14.47 54.21
C ALA A 279 30.93 -14.98 54.51
N VAL A 280 31.35 -16.08 53.87
CA VAL A 280 32.72 -16.61 53.99
C VAL A 280 33.74 -15.60 53.43
N MET A 281 33.46 -14.99 52.24
CA MET A 281 34.34 -13.96 51.65
C MET A 281 34.47 -12.73 52.56
N GLU A 282 33.36 -12.26 53.19
CA GLU A 282 33.39 -11.16 54.14
C GLU A 282 34.22 -11.55 55.39
N SER A 283 34.15 -12.78 55.86
CA SER A 283 34.92 -13.29 57.02
C SER A 283 36.43 -13.33 56.77
N ILE A 284 36.87 -13.52 55.52
CA ILE A 284 38.28 -13.54 55.12
C ILE A 284 38.77 -12.11 54.82
N GLY A 285 37.90 -11.08 54.93
CA GLY A 285 38.26 -9.66 54.78
C GLY A 285 37.85 -9.02 53.47
N THR A 286 37.07 -9.69 52.62
CA THR A 286 36.52 -9.07 51.42
C THR A 286 35.48 -8.02 51.80
N SER A 287 35.62 -6.80 51.29
CA SER A 287 34.64 -5.76 51.58
C SER A 287 33.35 -5.91 50.79
N LYS A 288 32.21 -5.47 51.36
CA LYS A 288 30.88 -5.43 50.69
C LYS A 288 30.95 -4.73 49.31
N ARG A 289 31.84 -3.72 49.18
CA ARG A 289 32.03 -3.03 47.90
C ARG A 289 32.68 -3.93 46.84
N GLN A 290 33.59 -4.81 47.24
CA GLN A 290 34.26 -5.74 46.31
C GLN A 290 33.29 -6.82 45.81
N ILE A 291 32.45 -7.36 46.70
CA ILE A 291 31.39 -8.32 46.34
C ILE A 291 30.35 -7.64 45.39
N GLY A 292 29.95 -6.41 45.71
CA GLY A 292 29.07 -5.65 44.85
C GLY A 292 29.66 -5.39 43.45
N LYS A 293 30.95 -5.07 43.36
CA LYS A 293 31.63 -4.96 42.05
C LYS A 293 31.69 -6.25 41.26
N MET A 294 31.89 -7.39 41.94
CA MET A 294 31.88 -8.71 41.33
C MET A 294 30.50 -9.00 40.72
N LEU A 295 29.43 -8.73 41.41
CA LEU A 295 28.06 -8.90 40.90
C LEU A 295 27.72 -7.95 39.75
N VAL A 296 28.22 -6.72 39.80
CA VAL A 296 28.07 -5.77 38.67
C VAL A 296 28.82 -6.26 37.44
N LEU A 297 30.02 -6.83 37.61
CA LEU A 297 30.76 -7.44 36.50
C LEU A 297 30.04 -8.65 35.92
N GLU A 298 29.43 -9.49 36.76
CA GLU A 298 28.55 -10.60 36.33
C GLU A 298 27.37 -10.08 35.53
N GLY A 299 26.69 -9.02 35.97
CA GLY A 299 25.67 -8.30 35.21
C GLY A 299 26.19 -7.75 33.86
N GLY A 300 27.45 -7.27 33.83
CA GLY A 300 28.11 -6.83 32.62
C GLY A 300 28.30 -7.94 31.58
N VAL A 301 28.61 -9.16 32.03
CA VAL A 301 28.67 -10.35 31.16
C VAL A 301 27.31 -10.66 30.55
N TYR A 302 26.23 -10.60 31.35
CA TYR A 302 24.87 -10.76 30.81
C TYR A 302 24.53 -9.69 29.77
N ALA A 303 24.92 -8.43 30.00
CA ALA A 303 24.72 -7.35 29.04
C ALA A 303 25.45 -7.58 27.74
N LEU A 304 26.71 -8.06 27.79
CA LEU A 304 27.50 -8.40 26.62
C LEU A 304 26.90 -9.55 25.81
N VAL A 305 26.51 -10.65 26.48
CA VAL A 305 25.87 -11.78 25.81
C VAL A 305 24.54 -11.36 25.17
N SER A 306 23.72 -10.60 25.87
CA SER A 306 22.45 -10.08 25.34
C SER A 306 22.67 -9.17 24.12
N THR A 307 23.68 -8.30 24.19
CA THR A 307 24.05 -7.41 23.06
C THR A 307 24.48 -8.23 21.84
N LEU A 308 25.28 -9.26 22.06
CA LEU A 308 25.73 -10.16 20.98
C LEU A 308 24.54 -10.87 20.32
N LEU A 309 23.58 -11.35 21.11
CA LEU A 309 22.35 -11.97 20.61
C LEU A 309 21.50 -10.98 19.81
N ILE A 310 21.38 -9.75 20.26
CA ILE A 310 20.65 -8.71 19.52
C ILE A 310 21.34 -8.38 18.21
N MET A 311 22.68 -8.25 18.24
CA MET A 311 23.47 -7.95 17.04
C MET A 311 23.51 -9.11 16.03
N THR A 312 23.27 -10.34 16.44
CA THR A 312 23.21 -11.51 15.55
C THR A 312 21.77 -11.87 15.19
N LEU A 313 21.02 -12.48 16.11
CA LEU A 313 19.67 -12.97 15.87
C LEU A 313 18.69 -11.82 15.59
N GLY A 314 18.84 -10.68 16.29
CA GLY A 314 18.00 -9.50 16.06
C GLY A 314 18.17 -8.94 14.63
N ASN A 315 19.41 -8.85 14.14
CA ASN A 315 19.65 -8.37 12.78
C ASN A 315 19.17 -9.37 11.72
N VAL A 316 19.33 -10.68 11.95
CA VAL A 316 18.77 -11.70 11.04
C VAL A 316 17.24 -11.52 10.94
N PHE A 317 16.56 -11.33 12.07
CA PHE A 317 15.13 -11.09 12.08
C PHE A 317 14.75 -9.80 11.35
N LEU A 318 15.48 -8.70 11.57
CA LEU A 318 15.25 -7.43 10.85
C LEU A 318 15.48 -7.56 9.35
N MET A 319 16.46 -8.35 8.90
CA MET A 319 16.67 -8.63 7.47
C MET A 319 15.51 -9.41 6.86
N LEU A 320 14.96 -10.41 7.57
CA LEU A 320 13.77 -11.14 7.12
C LEU A 320 12.55 -10.23 6.99
N VAL A 321 12.37 -9.31 7.94
CA VAL A 321 11.30 -8.30 7.87
C VAL A 321 11.54 -7.33 6.70
N ALA A 322 12.78 -6.87 6.51
CA ALA A 322 13.13 -5.97 5.40
C ALA A 322 12.84 -6.58 4.03
N ASP A 323 13.06 -7.88 3.88
CA ASP A 323 12.77 -8.62 2.64
C ASP A 323 11.24 -8.80 2.44
N ALA A 324 10.49 -8.99 3.52
CA ALA A 324 9.04 -9.19 3.45
C ALA A 324 8.24 -7.88 3.19
N VAL A 325 8.74 -6.72 3.64
CA VAL A 325 8.02 -5.44 3.57
C VAL A 325 7.66 -5.02 2.13
N PRO A 326 8.56 -5.09 1.13
CA PRO A 326 8.21 -4.74 -0.26
C PRO A 326 7.13 -5.64 -0.87
N HIS A 327 7.07 -6.91 -0.43
CA HIS A 327 6.02 -7.85 -0.88
C HIS A 327 4.65 -7.58 -0.27
N LEU A 328 4.60 -6.88 0.87
CA LEU A 328 3.36 -6.51 1.55
C LEU A 328 2.83 -5.16 1.09
N ALA A 329 3.73 -4.25 0.69
CA ALA A 329 3.37 -2.91 0.26
C ALA A 329 4.46 -2.34 -0.67
N ASP A 330 4.14 -2.23 -1.96
CA ASP A 330 5.07 -1.80 -3.03
C ASP A 330 5.71 -0.41 -2.78
N TYR A 331 5.05 0.42 -1.96
CA TYR A 331 5.51 1.77 -1.61
C TYR A 331 6.33 1.83 -0.31
N ALA A 332 6.43 0.74 0.44
CA ALA A 332 7.10 0.74 1.74
C ALA A 332 8.61 0.55 1.56
N LYS A 333 9.38 1.52 2.05
CA LYS A 333 10.84 1.43 2.14
C LYS A 333 11.23 1.07 3.56
N PHE A 334 12.01 0.02 3.71
CA PHE A 334 12.57 -0.35 4.99
C PHE A 334 13.81 0.50 5.29
N GLU A 335 13.77 1.26 6.38
CA GLU A 335 14.93 1.97 6.92
C GLU A 335 15.39 1.27 8.21
N TYR A 336 16.68 0.95 8.27
CA TYR A 336 17.23 0.27 9.44
C TYR A 336 17.21 1.20 10.67
N PRO A 337 16.57 0.79 11.79
CA PRO A 337 16.34 1.66 12.95
C PRO A 337 17.57 1.75 13.87
N VAL A 338 18.69 2.32 13.38
CA VAL A 338 19.97 2.40 14.10
C VAL A 338 19.84 3.04 15.48
N ALA A 339 19.14 4.17 15.57
CA ALA A 339 18.97 4.91 16.82
C ALA A 339 18.22 4.09 17.88
N LEU A 340 17.20 3.33 17.46
CA LEU A 340 16.40 2.47 18.33
C LEU A 340 17.24 1.30 18.85
N VAL A 341 18.04 0.66 17.99
CA VAL A 341 18.93 -0.44 18.38
C VAL A 341 19.98 0.04 19.40
N ILE A 342 20.60 1.19 19.16
CA ILE A 342 21.55 1.78 20.12
C ILE A 342 20.88 2.08 21.45
N CYS A 343 19.71 2.69 21.45
CA CYS A 343 18.95 3.01 22.65
C CYS A 343 18.62 1.73 23.45
N LEU A 344 18.17 0.68 22.77
CA LEU A 344 17.86 -0.62 23.38
C LEU A 344 19.09 -1.24 24.05
N ILE A 345 20.25 -1.22 23.40
CA ILE A 345 21.52 -1.73 23.97
C ILE A 345 21.88 -0.95 25.23
N LEU A 346 21.79 0.39 25.20
CA LEU A 346 22.08 1.23 26.35
C LEU A 346 21.15 0.92 27.53
N ILE A 347 19.86 0.72 27.29
CA ILE A 347 18.88 0.35 28.31
C ILE A 347 19.25 -1.00 28.94
N ILE A 348 19.61 -2.00 28.13
CA ILE A 348 20.05 -3.31 28.61
C ILE A 348 21.28 -3.20 29.51
N PHE A 349 22.29 -2.41 29.10
CA PHE A 349 23.47 -2.18 29.94
C PHE A 349 23.09 -1.54 31.28
N VAL A 350 22.26 -0.51 31.29
CA VAL A 350 21.78 0.14 32.49
C VAL A 350 21.08 -0.84 33.43
N ILE A 351 20.17 -1.68 32.91
CA ILE A 351 19.44 -2.67 33.67
C ILE A 351 20.41 -3.75 34.24
N CYS A 352 21.22 -4.33 33.38
CA CYS A 352 22.12 -5.43 33.77
C CYS A 352 23.20 -5.00 34.79
N LEU A 353 23.63 -3.75 34.78
CA LEU A 353 24.59 -3.23 35.76
C LEU A 353 23.92 -2.76 37.06
N SER A 354 22.71 -2.18 36.98
CA SER A 354 22.03 -1.62 38.16
C SER A 354 21.33 -2.69 39.00
N VAL A 355 20.65 -3.66 38.36
CA VAL A 355 19.83 -4.66 39.10
C VAL A 355 20.67 -5.49 40.07
N PRO A 356 21.84 -6.09 39.70
CA PRO A 356 22.65 -6.86 40.66
C PRO A 356 23.12 -6.00 41.86
N ALA A 357 23.48 -4.76 41.59
CA ALA A 357 23.91 -3.82 42.65
C ALA A 357 22.77 -3.49 43.63
N VAL A 358 21.55 -3.31 43.14
CA VAL A 358 20.35 -3.03 43.95
C VAL A 358 19.98 -4.27 44.76
N VAL A 359 19.89 -5.44 44.13
CA VAL A 359 19.55 -6.71 44.76
C VAL A 359 20.54 -7.01 45.91
N TYR A 360 21.83 -6.89 45.61
CA TYR A 360 22.86 -7.12 46.68
C TYR A 360 22.74 -6.14 47.84
N ARG A 361 22.48 -4.84 47.57
CA ARG A 361 22.28 -3.86 48.64
C ARG A 361 21.06 -4.16 49.49
N LEU A 362 19.98 -4.69 48.94
CA LEU A 362 18.78 -5.07 49.68
C LEU A 362 19.05 -6.24 50.62
N ILE A 363 19.76 -7.28 50.11
CA ILE A 363 20.06 -8.49 50.86
C ILE A 363 21.19 -8.24 51.90
N SER A 364 22.18 -7.38 51.61
CA SER A 364 23.33 -7.11 52.48
C SER A 364 23.03 -6.20 53.67
N LYS A 365 21.78 -5.77 53.86
CA LYS A 365 21.35 -5.01 55.04
C LYS A 365 21.28 -5.87 56.32
N GLU A 366 21.14 -7.19 56.20
CA GLU A 366 21.22 -8.10 57.32
C GLU A 366 22.67 -8.19 57.83
N THR A 367 22.84 -8.24 59.19
CA THR A 367 24.17 -8.33 59.78
C THR A 367 24.82 -9.69 59.54
N VAL A 368 26.19 -9.72 59.49
CA VAL A 368 26.96 -10.97 59.29
C VAL A 368 26.64 -12.00 60.37
N ILE A 369 26.33 -11.53 61.58
CA ILE A 369 25.99 -12.37 62.74
C ILE A 369 24.65 -13.09 62.54
N GLU A 370 23.63 -12.39 62.05
CA GLU A 370 22.32 -12.97 61.72
C GLU A 370 22.43 -14.04 60.61
N ARG A 371 23.27 -13.79 59.61
CA ARG A 371 23.51 -14.73 58.50
C ARG A 371 24.25 -16.00 58.94
N LEU A 372 25.13 -15.91 59.94
CA LEU A 372 25.84 -17.08 60.49
C LEU A 372 24.99 -17.88 61.44
N HIS A 373 23.99 -17.23 62.11
CA HIS A 373 23.08 -17.94 63.00
C HIS A 373 22.06 -18.81 62.27
N ASP A 374 21.60 -18.36 61.07
CA ASP A 374 20.72 -19.15 60.17
C ASP A 374 21.41 -20.42 59.59
N LEU A 375 22.71 -20.58 59.78
CA LEU A 375 23.45 -21.74 59.36
C LEU A 375 23.60 -22.82 60.45
N GLY A 376 23.12 -22.54 61.68
CA GLY A 376 23.25 -23.42 62.84
C GLY A 376 21.97 -24.16 63.24
N ASP A 377 20.87 -23.85 62.57
CA ASP A 377 19.59 -24.54 62.65
C ASP A 377 19.31 -25.32 61.35
#